data_7336e003d5813ca50e15f6a42b1f2e18
#
_entry.id   7336e003d5813ca50e15f6a42b1f2e18
#
_cell.length_a   1.000
_cell.length_b   1.000
_cell.length_c   1.000
_cell.angle_alpha   90.00
_cell.angle_beta   90.00
_cell.angle_gamma   90.00
#
_symmetry.space_group_name_H-M   'P 1'
#
loop_
_entity.id
_entity.type
_entity.pdbx_description
1 polymer ?
#
loop_
_entity_poly.entity_id
_entity_poly.type
_entity_poly.pdbx_seq_one_letter_code
_entity_poly.pdbx_strand_id
1 'polypeptide(L)'
;MKLLKEGIYQLDRNQISHINESDFKNLVESSSKVDRLRSRVLYHTSPNSEPQHMLMCFDSKSIVEVSFHTFGESFLILSGVAQYRFYSTKDGSVINDVRMSPASMKGIFYTYISPNVAHRFFALTKHVVANEVGYSAFSPEKTFYGEGNLYDASNKVKSEELAIQPLIRNTD
;
A
#
# COMPACT_ATOMS: atom_id res chain seq x y z
N MET A 1 -10.96 -14.69 11.07
CA MET A 1 -11.24 -13.44 10.29
C MET A 1 -12.65 -13.48 9.70
N LYS A 2 -13.34 -12.34 9.67
CA LYS A 2 -14.66 -12.19 9.05
C LYS A 2 -14.53 -11.48 7.70
N LEU A 3 -15.07 -12.07 6.62
CA LEU A 3 -15.14 -11.42 5.33
C LEU A 3 -16.17 -10.28 5.38
N LEU A 4 -15.76 -9.05 5.03
CA LEU A 4 -16.63 -7.88 4.92
C LEU A 4 -17.14 -7.70 3.48
N LYS A 5 -16.22 -7.80 2.52
CA LYS A 5 -16.48 -7.82 1.08
C LYS A 5 -15.28 -8.45 0.38
N GLU A 6 -15.37 -8.70 -0.91
CA GLU A 6 -14.33 -9.33 -1.69
C GLU A 6 -12.94 -8.73 -1.43
N GLY A 7 -12.00 -9.56 -1.00
CA GLY A 7 -10.63 -9.16 -0.64
C GLY A 7 -10.47 -8.31 0.63
N ILE A 8 -11.54 -8.03 1.38
CA ILE A 8 -11.48 -7.25 2.62
C ILE A 8 -12.03 -8.05 3.78
N TYR A 9 -11.18 -8.28 4.75
CA TYR A 9 -11.48 -9.03 5.96
C TYR A 9 -11.38 -8.11 7.19
N GLN A 10 -12.16 -8.42 8.21
CA GLN A 10 -12.06 -7.82 9.54
C GLN A 10 -11.44 -8.85 10.47
N LEU A 11 -10.45 -8.44 11.27
CA LEU A 11 -9.96 -9.25 12.36
C LEU A 11 -11.02 -9.32 13.46
N ASP A 12 -11.34 -10.52 13.92
CA ASP A 12 -12.29 -10.69 15.04
C ASP A 12 -11.70 -10.05 16.30
N ARG A 13 -12.51 -9.23 16.96
CA ARG A 13 -12.09 -8.49 18.17
C ARG A 13 -12.57 -9.19 19.42
N ASN A 14 -11.98 -10.33 19.69
CA ASN A 14 -11.98 -10.92 21.03
C ASN A 14 -10.88 -10.26 21.88
N GLN A 15 -10.76 -10.63 23.14
CA GLN A 15 -9.70 -10.10 24.01
C GLN A 15 -8.30 -10.27 23.43
N ILE A 16 -8.09 -11.37 22.70
CA ILE A 16 -6.84 -11.65 21.96
C ILE A 16 -7.23 -12.15 20.58
N SER A 17 -6.69 -11.51 19.53
CA SER A 17 -6.89 -11.91 18.15
C SER A 17 -5.54 -12.11 17.47
N HIS A 18 -5.44 -13.11 16.62
CA HIS A 18 -4.23 -13.43 15.88
C HIS A 18 -4.55 -13.80 14.43
N ILE A 19 -3.56 -13.70 13.59
CA ILE A 19 -3.59 -14.19 12.20
C ILE A 19 -2.68 -15.42 12.16
N ASN A 20 -3.21 -16.53 11.74
CA ASN A 20 -2.48 -17.77 11.58
C ASN A 20 -2.08 -18.01 10.12
N GLU A 21 -1.40 -19.13 9.85
CA GLU A 21 -0.93 -19.50 8.50
C GLU A 21 -2.08 -19.63 7.49
N SER A 22 -3.22 -20.20 7.90
CA SER A 22 -4.40 -20.35 7.05
C SER A 22 -4.98 -19.00 6.66
N ASP A 23 -5.07 -18.06 7.61
CA ASP A 23 -5.52 -16.70 7.36
C ASP A 23 -4.59 -15.98 6.38
N PHE A 24 -3.28 -16.17 6.55
CA PHE A 24 -2.27 -15.61 5.65
C PHE A 24 -2.41 -16.15 4.23
N LYS A 25 -2.56 -17.47 4.05
CA LYS A 25 -2.80 -18.10 2.75
C LYS A 25 -4.07 -17.57 2.09
N ASN A 26 -5.17 -17.48 2.84
CA ASN A 26 -6.42 -16.92 2.34
C ASN A 26 -6.28 -15.46 1.87
N LEU A 27 -5.52 -14.65 2.59
CA LEU A 27 -5.24 -13.27 2.20
C LEU A 27 -4.48 -13.23 0.86
N VAL A 28 -3.43 -14.04 0.72
CA VAL A 28 -2.63 -14.12 -0.51
C VAL A 28 -3.46 -14.60 -1.70
N GLU A 29 -4.23 -15.66 -1.54
CA GLU A 29 -5.09 -16.19 -2.60
C GLU A 29 -6.16 -15.18 -3.03
N SER A 30 -6.76 -14.49 -2.08
CA SER A 30 -7.77 -13.47 -2.37
C SER A 30 -7.20 -12.30 -3.18
N SER A 31 -5.94 -11.91 -2.94
CA SER A 31 -5.33 -10.78 -3.64
C SER A 31 -5.28 -10.99 -5.16
N SER A 32 -5.13 -12.21 -5.63
CA SER A 32 -5.08 -12.54 -7.07
C SER A 32 -6.46 -12.71 -7.72
N LYS A 33 -7.55 -12.71 -6.94
CA LYS A 33 -8.92 -12.98 -7.41
C LYS A 33 -9.79 -11.73 -7.49
N VAL A 34 -9.40 -10.64 -6.84
CA VAL A 34 -10.17 -9.39 -6.79
C VAL A 34 -9.72 -8.41 -7.86
N ASP A 35 -10.59 -7.55 -8.34
CA ASP A 35 -10.32 -6.61 -9.44
C ASP A 35 -9.09 -5.74 -9.22
N ARG A 36 -8.88 -5.27 -7.99
CA ARG A 36 -7.73 -4.43 -7.65
C ARG A 36 -6.43 -5.20 -7.43
N LEU A 37 -6.47 -6.54 -7.50
CA LEU A 37 -5.35 -7.44 -7.26
C LEU A 37 -4.64 -7.16 -5.93
N ARG A 38 -5.42 -6.85 -4.90
CA ARG A 38 -4.97 -6.62 -3.53
C ARG A 38 -6.06 -6.96 -2.52
N SER A 39 -5.66 -7.54 -1.40
CA SER A 39 -6.53 -7.90 -0.29
C SER A 39 -6.00 -7.32 1.01
N ARG A 40 -6.85 -7.23 2.05
CA ARG A 40 -6.46 -6.69 3.35
C ARG A 40 -7.25 -7.27 4.51
N VAL A 41 -6.60 -7.33 5.64
CA VAL A 41 -7.22 -7.58 6.95
C VAL A 41 -7.18 -6.29 7.75
N LEU A 42 -8.33 -5.77 8.11
CA LEU A 42 -8.46 -4.55 8.91
C LEU A 42 -8.35 -4.89 10.39
N TYR A 43 -7.45 -4.23 11.10
CA TYR A 43 -7.34 -4.27 12.56
C TYR A 43 -8.19 -3.18 13.22
N HIS A 44 -8.52 -2.12 12.50
CA HIS A 44 -9.44 -1.07 12.91
C HIS A 44 -10.91 -1.43 12.56
N THR A 45 -11.87 -0.88 13.26
CA THR A 45 -13.30 -1.23 13.10
C THR A 45 -14.07 -0.26 12.22
N SER A 46 -13.56 0.92 11.99
CA SER A 46 -14.25 2.00 11.31
C SER A 46 -13.28 2.77 10.42
N PRO A 47 -13.73 3.32 9.27
CA PRO A 47 -12.96 4.29 8.51
C PRO A 47 -12.54 5.51 9.34
N ASN A 48 -13.26 5.82 10.42
CA ASN A 48 -12.94 6.92 11.34
C ASN A 48 -11.99 6.53 12.47
N SER A 49 -11.52 5.27 12.52
CA SER A 49 -10.56 4.85 13.54
C SER A 49 -9.20 5.53 13.31
N GLU A 50 -8.54 5.89 14.37
CA GLU A 50 -7.16 6.37 14.39
C GLU A 50 -6.35 5.49 15.37
N PRO A 51 -5.31 4.84 14.89
CA PRO A 51 -4.81 4.74 13.52
C PRO A 51 -5.64 3.80 12.62
N GLN A 52 -5.48 3.95 11.31
CA GLN A 52 -5.87 2.95 10.33
C GLN A 52 -4.77 1.89 10.27
N HIS A 53 -5.04 0.69 10.75
CA HIS A 53 -4.04 -0.38 10.83
C HIS A 53 -4.53 -1.61 10.07
N MET A 54 -3.72 -2.15 9.18
CA MET A 54 -4.11 -3.26 8.33
C MET A 54 -2.93 -4.12 7.87
N LEU A 55 -3.21 -5.39 7.62
CA LEU A 55 -2.34 -6.27 6.86
C LEU A 55 -2.79 -6.26 5.41
N MET A 56 -1.88 -5.94 4.49
CA MET A 56 -2.13 -5.85 3.07
C MET A 56 -1.42 -6.96 2.31
N CYS A 57 -2.06 -7.49 1.28
CA CYS A 57 -1.39 -8.30 0.26
C CYS A 57 -1.61 -7.67 -1.11
N PHE A 58 -0.53 -7.51 -1.86
CA PHE A 58 -0.51 -7.01 -3.23
C PHE A 58 -0.02 -8.10 -4.16
N ASP A 59 -0.75 -8.39 -5.23
CA ASP A 59 -0.25 -9.13 -6.37
C ASP A 59 0.68 -8.24 -7.21
N SER A 60 1.66 -8.80 -7.90
CA SER A 60 2.61 -8.05 -8.75
C SER A 60 1.96 -7.25 -9.87
N LYS A 61 0.74 -7.60 -10.25
CA LYS A 61 -0.06 -6.88 -11.25
C LYS A 61 -0.94 -5.80 -10.65
N SER A 62 -0.96 -5.66 -9.31
CA SER A 62 -1.73 -4.61 -8.65
C SER A 62 -1.23 -3.23 -9.06
N ILE A 63 -2.13 -2.39 -9.52
CA ILE A 63 -1.82 -0.99 -9.82
C ILE A 63 -2.17 -0.17 -8.58
N VAL A 64 -1.14 0.39 -7.94
CA VAL A 64 -1.30 1.38 -6.87
C VAL A 64 -0.99 2.75 -7.48
N GLU A 65 -1.96 3.64 -7.43
CA GLU A 65 -1.79 4.99 -7.96
C GLU A 65 -0.79 5.79 -7.12
N VAL A 66 -0.18 6.82 -7.71
CA VAL A 66 0.58 7.80 -6.92
C VAL A 66 -0.39 8.48 -5.97
N SER A 67 -0.03 8.53 -4.71
CA SER A 67 -0.82 9.22 -3.70
C SER A 67 0.06 9.96 -2.71
N PHE A 68 -0.51 10.91 -2.02
CA PHE A 68 0.05 11.47 -0.79
C PHE A 68 -1.08 11.72 0.21
N HIS A 69 -0.72 11.74 1.49
CA HIS A 69 -1.67 11.93 2.57
C HIS A 69 -1.26 13.13 3.43
N THR A 70 -2.24 13.80 4.04
CA THR A 70 -1.96 14.86 5.02
C THR A 70 -1.53 14.32 6.39
N PHE A 71 -1.42 13.00 6.51
CA PHE A 71 -0.95 12.27 7.69
C PHE A 71 0.21 11.36 7.31
N GLY A 72 0.98 10.96 8.31
CA GLY A 72 2.07 9.99 8.12
C GLY A 72 1.54 8.57 8.03
N GLU A 73 2.33 7.71 7.41
CA GLU A 73 2.06 6.28 7.35
C GLU A 73 3.35 5.47 7.46
N SER A 74 3.22 4.22 7.82
CA SER A 74 4.36 3.31 7.89
C SER A 74 4.03 1.95 7.31
N PHE A 75 5.07 1.31 6.79
CA PHE A 75 5.00 -0.02 6.19
C PHE A 75 6.11 -0.91 6.73
N LEU A 76 5.73 -2.13 7.08
CA LEU A 76 6.62 -3.21 7.47
C LEU A 76 6.42 -4.38 6.50
N ILE A 77 7.45 -4.75 5.73
CA ILE A 77 7.37 -5.87 4.79
C ILE A 77 7.55 -7.19 5.54
N LEU A 78 6.54 -8.04 5.43
CA LEU A 78 6.52 -9.37 6.05
C LEU A 78 6.90 -10.47 5.07
N SER A 79 6.53 -10.31 3.78
CA SER A 79 6.82 -11.30 2.73
C SER A 79 6.93 -10.63 1.37
N GLY A 80 7.79 -11.16 0.50
CA GLY A 80 8.03 -10.65 -0.84
C GLY A 80 8.98 -9.46 -0.88
N VAL A 81 9.14 -8.89 -2.07
CA VAL A 81 9.99 -7.72 -2.33
C VAL A 81 9.12 -6.62 -2.93
N ALA A 82 9.26 -5.42 -2.40
CA ALA A 82 8.53 -4.22 -2.82
C ALA A 82 9.48 -3.10 -3.21
N GLN A 83 8.96 -2.11 -3.90
CA GLN A 83 9.62 -0.83 -4.14
C GLN A 83 8.63 0.28 -3.84
N TYR A 84 9.06 1.26 -3.06
CA TYR A 84 8.43 2.57 -3.00
C TYR A 84 9.17 3.52 -3.91
N ARG A 85 8.41 4.24 -4.74
CA ARG A 85 8.90 5.37 -5.52
C ARG A 85 8.32 6.65 -4.94
N PHE A 86 9.19 7.61 -4.68
CA PHE A 86 8.85 8.90 -4.15
C PHE A 86 8.96 9.97 -5.23
N TYR A 87 8.03 10.92 -5.19
CA TYR A 87 7.92 11.95 -6.22
C TYR A 87 7.98 13.34 -5.61
N SER A 88 8.58 14.26 -6.34
CA SER A 88 8.48 15.68 -6.07
C SER A 88 7.05 16.13 -6.29
N THR A 89 6.47 16.73 -5.26
CA THR A 89 5.14 17.31 -5.35
C THR A 89 5.10 18.59 -6.17
N LYS A 90 6.26 19.17 -6.47
CA LYS A 90 6.41 20.39 -7.26
C LYS A 90 6.25 20.16 -8.77
N ASP A 91 6.82 19.09 -9.28
CA ASP A 91 6.92 18.83 -10.71
C ASP A 91 6.69 17.37 -11.12
N GLY A 92 6.37 16.49 -10.13
CA GLY A 92 6.12 15.07 -10.36
C GLY A 92 7.37 14.24 -10.68
N SER A 93 8.57 14.84 -10.65
CA SER A 93 9.81 14.11 -10.90
C SER A 93 10.08 13.06 -9.81
N VAL A 94 10.72 11.95 -10.20
CA VAL A 94 11.15 10.92 -9.26
C VAL A 94 12.32 11.45 -8.43
N ILE A 95 12.18 11.45 -7.11
CA ILE A 95 13.23 11.92 -6.20
C ILE A 95 13.96 10.78 -5.50
N ASN A 96 13.30 9.61 -5.34
CA ASN A 96 13.92 8.45 -4.69
C ASN A 96 13.15 7.16 -4.99
N ASP A 97 13.89 6.05 -5.01
CA ASP A 97 13.37 4.68 -5.02
C ASP A 97 13.92 3.91 -3.83
N VAL A 98 13.04 3.29 -3.06
CA VAL A 98 13.40 2.48 -1.89
C VAL A 98 12.93 1.06 -2.12
N ARG A 99 13.87 0.12 -2.30
CA ARG A 99 13.58 -1.31 -2.37
C ARG A 99 13.48 -1.88 -0.97
N MET A 100 12.39 -2.61 -0.71
CA MET A 100 12.07 -3.17 0.59
C MET A 100 11.89 -4.68 0.51
N SER A 101 12.30 -5.37 1.56
CA SER A 101 12.15 -6.81 1.71
C SER A 101 12.06 -7.18 3.20
N PRO A 102 11.61 -8.39 3.58
CA PRO A 102 11.62 -8.83 4.98
C PRO A 102 13.02 -8.72 5.61
N ALA A 103 13.07 -8.48 6.92
CA ALA A 103 14.32 -8.37 7.67
C ALA A 103 15.25 -9.57 7.48
N SER A 104 14.69 -10.77 7.29
CA SER A 104 15.44 -12.00 7.00
C SER A 104 16.26 -11.94 5.69
N MET A 105 15.91 -11.06 4.78
CA MET A 105 16.61 -10.82 3.51
C MET A 105 17.65 -9.70 3.59
N LYS A 106 17.94 -9.19 4.77
CA LYS A 106 18.94 -8.14 5.04
C LYS A 106 18.70 -6.82 4.27
N GLY A 107 17.47 -6.55 3.86
CA GLY A 107 17.07 -5.32 3.17
C GLY A 107 16.39 -4.32 4.12
N ILE A 108 15.93 -3.21 3.55
CA ILE A 108 15.05 -2.29 4.25
C ILE A 108 13.71 -2.99 4.42
N PHE A 109 13.29 -3.19 5.65
CA PHE A 109 12.04 -3.91 5.96
C PHE A 109 10.94 -3.01 6.52
N TYR A 110 11.30 -1.81 6.98
CA TYR A 110 10.39 -0.81 7.53
C TYR A 110 10.65 0.55 6.91
N THR A 111 9.60 1.28 6.60
CA THR A 111 9.68 2.69 6.19
C THR A 111 8.58 3.49 6.87
N TYR A 112 8.88 4.75 7.18
CA TYR A 112 7.92 5.75 7.58
C TYR A 112 7.88 6.83 6.48
N ILE A 113 6.69 7.16 6.05
CA ILE A 113 6.43 8.19 5.04
C ILE A 113 5.77 9.36 5.77
N SER A 114 6.43 10.51 5.73
CA SER A 114 5.92 11.73 6.36
C SER A 114 4.69 12.27 5.63
N PRO A 115 3.85 13.08 6.30
CA PRO A 115 2.75 13.77 5.63
C PRO A 115 3.22 14.52 4.38
N ASN A 116 2.36 14.57 3.37
CA ASN A 116 2.55 15.29 2.11
C ASN A 116 3.73 14.81 1.23
N VAL A 117 4.21 13.59 1.44
CA VAL A 117 5.20 12.94 0.57
C VAL A 117 4.48 12.10 -0.48
N ALA A 118 4.58 12.50 -1.74
CA ALA A 118 4.00 11.75 -2.86
C ALA A 118 4.78 10.45 -3.10
N HIS A 119 4.06 9.34 -3.19
CA HIS A 119 4.68 8.03 -3.33
C HIS A 119 3.78 7.04 -4.08
N ARG A 120 4.41 5.98 -4.56
CA ARG A 120 3.75 4.83 -5.19
C ARG A 120 4.42 3.54 -4.76
N PHE A 121 3.59 2.53 -4.48
CA PHE A 121 4.03 1.19 -4.14
C PHE A 121 4.02 0.26 -5.35
N PHE A 122 5.06 -0.59 -5.46
CA PHE A 122 5.17 -1.64 -6.47
C PHE A 122 5.49 -2.97 -5.79
N ALA A 123 4.73 -4.00 -6.08
CA ALA A 123 5.08 -5.37 -5.72
C ALA A 123 6.03 -5.94 -6.78
N LEU A 124 7.28 -6.22 -6.41
CA LEU A 124 8.31 -6.74 -7.33
C LEU A 124 8.31 -8.27 -7.41
N THR A 125 7.76 -8.95 -6.40
CA THR A 125 7.51 -10.40 -6.41
C THR A 125 6.04 -10.69 -6.66
N LYS A 126 5.70 -11.94 -7.00
CA LYS A 126 4.31 -12.33 -7.29
C LYS A 126 3.31 -11.83 -6.26
N HIS A 127 3.68 -11.90 -4.99
CA HIS A 127 2.91 -11.32 -3.90
C HIS A 127 3.86 -10.57 -2.96
N VAL A 128 3.36 -9.49 -2.38
CA VAL A 128 4.00 -8.78 -1.27
C VAL A 128 2.99 -8.64 -0.15
N VAL A 129 3.38 -9.05 1.05
CA VAL A 129 2.58 -8.84 2.25
C VAL A 129 3.26 -7.82 3.14
N ALA A 130 2.51 -6.78 3.48
CA ALA A 130 2.97 -5.67 4.31
C ALA A 130 1.97 -5.35 5.42
N ASN A 131 2.49 -4.97 6.58
CA ASN A 131 1.70 -4.34 7.61
C ASN A 131 1.75 -2.82 7.42
N GLU A 132 0.60 -2.20 7.27
CA GLU A 132 0.42 -0.78 7.01
C GLU A 132 -0.27 -0.10 8.20
N VAL A 133 0.26 1.05 8.59
CA VAL A 133 -0.36 1.91 9.61
C VAL A 133 -0.44 3.34 9.07
N GLY A 134 -1.66 3.81 8.86
CA GLY A 134 -1.93 5.22 8.62
C GLY A 134 -2.29 5.93 9.93
N TYR A 135 -1.61 7.00 10.25
CA TYR A 135 -1.71 7.67 11.58
C TYR A 135 -2.89 8.64 11.71
N SER A 136 -3.88 8.54 10.83
CA SER A 136 -5.14 9.28 10.92
C SER A 136 -6.30 8.45 10.39
N ALA A 137 -7.52 8.90 10.66
CA ALA A 137 -8.71 8.37 10.01
C ALA A 137 -8.61 8.53 8.50
N PHE A 138 -9.07 7.51 7.76
CA PHE A 138 -9.17 7.63 6.31
C PHE A 138 -10.23 8.67 5.95
N SER A 139 -9.83 9.63 5.13
CA SER A 139 -10.74 10.60 4.52
C SER A 139 -10.28 10.87 3.09
N PRO A 140 -11.20 10.86 2.11
CA PRO A 140 -10.88 11.26 0.73
C PRO A 140 -10.27 12.66 0.64
N GLU A 141 -10.62 13.55 1.57
CA GLU A 141 -10.09 14.92 1.65
C GLU A 141 -8.64 14.98 2.14
N LYS A 142 -8.18 13.91 2.79
CA LYS A 142 -6.81 13.77 3.33
C LYS A 142 -5.91 12.91 2.44
N THR A 143 -6.45 12.38 1.33
CA THR A 143 -5.74 11.51 0.41
C THR A 143 -5.89 12.05 -1.00
N PHE A 144 -4.78 12.29 -1.66
CA PHE A 144 -4.73 12.83 -3.00
C PHE A 144 -4.10 11.80 -3.93
N TYR A 145 -4.69 11.65 -5.11
CA TYR A 145 -4.25 10.73 -6.14
C TYR A 145 -3.88 11.50 -7.39
N GLY A 146 -2.83 11.08 -8.08
CA GLY A 146 -2.53 11.66 -9.38
C GLY A 146 -1.10 11.46 -9.85
N GLU A 147 -0.94 11.78 -11.13
CA GLU A 147 0.34 11.94 -11.80
C GLU A 147 0.37 13.32 -12.46
N GLY A 148 1.53 13.90 -12.54
CA GLY A 148 1.69 15.29 -13.00
C GLY A 148 1.36 16.27 -11.87
N ASN A 149 1.52 17.55 -12.09
CA ASN A 149 1.43 18.65 -11.10
C ASN A 149 0.52 18.33 -9.90
N LEU A 150 1.09 17.66 -8.91
CA LEU A 150 0.39 17.15 -7.71
C LEU A 150 -0.15 18.28 -6.81
N TYR A 151 0.00 19.54 -7.21
CA TYR A 151 -0.30 20.72 -6.40
C TYR A 151 -1.40 21.63 -6.91
N ASP A 152 -2.25 21.16 -7.79
CA ASP A 152 -3.49 21.92 -8.01
C ASP A 152 -4.62 21.27 -7.19
N ALA A 153 -4.73 21.67 -5.93
CA ALA A 153 -5.80 21.24 -5.03
C ALA A 153 -7.21 21.64 -5.53
N SER A 154 -7.31 22.40 -6.61
CA SER A 154 -8.54 22.78 -7.27
C SER A 154 -8.92 21.89 -8.44
N ASN A 155 -8.00 21.10 -8.97
CA ASN A 155 -8.23 20.21 -10.09
C ASN A 155 -8.40 18.77 -9.64
N LYS A 156 -9.63 18.26 -9.76
CA LYS A 156 -9.90 16.82 -9.77
C LYS A 156 -8.94 16.17 -10.75
N VAL A 157 -8.11 15.28 -10.25
CA VAL A 157 -7.11 14.55 -11.01
C VAL A 157 -7.73 13.98 -12.27
N LYS A 158 -7.28 14.44 -13.42
CA LYS A 158 -7.54 13.79 -14.69
C LYS A 158 -6.66 12.56 -14.76
N SER A 159 -7.28 11.40 -14.65
CA SER A 159 -6.66 10.11 -14.93
C SER A 159 -6.48 9.96 -16.44
N GLU A 160 -5.40 10.47 -17.00
CA GLU A 160 -5.03 10.19 -18.39
C GLU A 160 -3.63 9.53 -18.41
N GLU A 161 -3.66 8.27 -18.85
CA GLU A 161 -2.57 7.47 -19.41
C GLU A 161 -1.17 7.59 -18.82
N LEU A 162 -0.95 6.76 -17.82
CA LEU A 162 0.39 6.33 -17.45
C LEU A 162 0.92 5.36 -18.48
N ALA A 163 1.82 5.83 -19.32
CA ALA A 163 2.72 4.93 -20.02
C ALA A 163 3.58 4.21 -18.98
N ILE A 164 3.18 2.99 -18.63
CA ILE A 164 3.98 2.07 -17.82
C ILE A 164 5.20 1.73 -18.67
N GLN A 165 6.32 2.42 -18.44
CA GLN A 165 7.59 1.89 -18.91
C GLN A 165 7.86 0.61 -18.09
N PRO A 166 8.01 -0.55 -18.75
CA PRO A 166 8.36 -1.77 -18.05
C PRO A 166 9.70 -1.53 -17.35
N LEU A 167 9.70 -1.68 -16.02
CA LEU A 167 10.94 -1.75 -15.26
C LEU A 167 11.78 -2.88 -15.87
N ILE A 168 12.91 -2.51 -16.48
CA ILE A 168 13.89 -3.47 -17.01
C ILE A 168 14.25 -4.39 -15.85
N ARG A 169 13.88 -5.65 -15.98
CA ARG A 169 14.29 -6.72 -15.07
C ARG A 169 15.78 -6.94 -15.29
N ASN A 170 16.61 -6.27 -14.53
CA ASN A 170 17.98 -6.77 -14.36
C ASN A 170 17.90 -8.02 -13.48
N THR A 171 17.89 -9.16 -14.15
CA THR A 171 18.22 -10.45 -13.55
C THR A 171 19.74 -10.51 -13.49
N ASP A 172 20.32 -10.34 -12.32
CA ASP A 172 21.59 -10.92 -11.92
C ASP A 172 21.44 -11.43 -10.47
#